data_ab6a9a83dd11ac9537c58418d6fc5196
#
_entry.id   ab6a9a83dd11ac9537c58418d6fc5196
#
_cell.length_a   1.000
_cell.length_b   1.000
_cell.length_c   1.000
_cell.angle_alpha   90.00
_cell.angle_beta   90.00
_cell.angle_gamma   90.00
#
_symmetry.space_group_name_H-M   'P 1'
#
loop_
_entity.id
_entity.type
_entity.pdbx_description
1 polymer ?
#
loop_
_entity_poly.entity_id
_entity_poly.type
_entity_poly.pdbx_seq_one_letter_code
_entity_poly.pdbx_strand_id
1 'polypeptide(L)'
;MKIADVLDKYKAGELDMAEAETLIKSSSYDEMGFAKLDTQREQRSGFPEVIFCAGKPDDYLVSIYQKMVANDGCAFGTRASQEQAALVQAAVPEAVYDPVSRILKVEPAGGYKRTGAGGVVAVCSAGTADISVAEEAAQTAEYFGAEVIRVYDIGVSGIHRLLSKVDIIRSADAVVAVAGMEGALPTVLGGLVRNPVIAVPTSVGYGANFHGLSALITMINSCANGISVVNIDNGYGAGYIATQIGRLAATGR
;
A
#
# COMPACT_ATOMS: atom_id res chain seq x y z
N MET A 1 -22.44 12.04 -7.75
CA MET A 1 -22.53 13.50 -7.51
C MET A 1 -21.71 13.80 -6.26
N LYS A 2 -20.81 14.79 -6.26
CA LYS A 2 -20.00 15.12 -5.07
C LYS A 2 -20.89 15.74 -3.98
N ILE A 3 -20.53 15.54 -2.72
CA ILE A 3 -21.30 16.11 -1.58
C ILE A 3 -21.44 17.63 -1.72
N ALA A 4 -20.39 18.31 -2.20
CA ALA A 4 -20.43 19.74 -2.45
C ALA A 4 -21.55 20.15 -3.42
N ASP A 5 -21.73 19.39 -4.53
CA ASP A 5 -22.78 19.65 -5.52
C ASP A 5 -24.19 19.50 -4.91
N VAL A 6 -24.36 18.51 -4.00
CA VAL A 6 -25.64 18.32 -3.28
C VAL A 6 -25.92 19.48 -2.35
N LEU A 7 -24.90 19.94 -1.61
CA LEU A 7 -25.03 21.06 -0.70
C LEU A 7 -25.29 22.39 -1.43
N ASP A 8 -24.69 22.59 -2.58
CA ASP A 8 -24.93 23.78 -3.40
C ASP A 8 -26.38 23.79 -3.95
N LYS A 9 -26.89 22.66 -4.41
CA LYS A 9 -28.29 22.50 -4.81
C LYS A 9 -29.26 22.70 -3.66
N TYR A 10 -28.93 22.18 -2.47
CA TYR A 10 -29.72 22.42 -1.27
C TYR A 10 -29.79 23.93 -0.91
N LYS A 11 -28.63 24.61 -0.94
CA LYS A 11 -28.57 26.07 -0.71
C LYS A 11 -29.32 26.88 -1.76
N ALA A 12 -29.36 26.42 -3.01
CA ALA A 12 -30.12 27.03 -4.09
C ALA A 12 -31.61 26.77 -3.99
N GLY A 13 -32.07 25.94 -3.05
CA GLY A 13 -33.48 25.55 -2.91
C GLY A 13 -33.99 24.56 -3.97
N GLU A 14 -33.06 23.94 -4.70
CA GLU A 14 -33.35 22.93 -5.73
C GLU A 14 -33.62 21.53 -5.12
N LEU A 15 -33.18 21.32 -3.89
CA LEU A 15 -33.38 20.08 -3.11
C LEU A 15 -33.93 20.42 -1.73
N ASP A 16 -34.82 19.60 -1.22
CA ASP A 16 -35.22 19.67 0.19
C ASP A 16 -34.19 18.91 1.09
N MET A 17 -34.35 19.03 2.42
CA MET A 17 -33.46 18.42 3.40
C MET A 17 -33.44 16.88 3.26
N ALA A 18 -34.57 16.24 3.04
CA ALA A 18 -34.70 14.79 2.96
C ALA A 18 -34.08 14.25 1.66
N GLU A 19 -34.26 14.98 0.56
CA GLU A 19 -33.63 14.68 -0.73
C GLU A 19 -32.10 14.83 -0.64
N ALA A 20 -31.62 15.94 -0.05
CA ALA A 20 -30.19 16.17 0.15
C ALA A 20 -29.55 15.08 1.04
N GLU A 21 -30.21 14.71 2.15
CA GLU A 21 -29.77 13.64 3.03
C GLU A 21 -29.71 12.28 2.31
N THR A 22 -30.73 11.97 1.53
CA THR A 22 -30.78 10.72 0.73
C THR A 22 -29.66 10.67 -0.30
N LEU A 23 -29.42 11.78 -1.01
CA LEU A 23 -28.34 11.88 -1.98
C LEU A 23 -26.96 11.78 -1.33
N ILE A 24 -26.73 12.40 -0.17
CA ILE A 24 -25.47 12.28 0.57
C ILE A 24 -25.27 10.84 1.04
N LYS A 25 -26.30 10.17 1.57
CA LYS A 25 -26.20 8.76 1.99
C LYS A 25 -25.94 7.83 0.80
N SER A 26 -26.57 8.06 -0.35
CA SER A 26 -26.34 7.26 -1.56
C SER A 26 -25.00 7.56 -2.26
N SER A 27 -24.34 8.68 -1.94
CA SER A 27 -23.04 9.04 -2.50
C SER A 27 -21.86 8.37 -1.82
N SER A 28 -22.07 7.54 -0.80
CA SER A 28 -20.99 6.88 -0.06
C SER A 28 -20.25 5.82 -0.88
N TYR A 29 -20.84 5.32 -1.92
CA TYR A 29 -20.24 4.41 -2.89
C TYR A 29 -20.91 4.55 -4.26
N ASP A 30 -20.14 4.21 -5.30
CA ASP A 30 -20.67 4.08 -6.66
C ASP A 30 -21.09 2.63 -6.93
N GLU A 31 -22.38 2.44 -7.27
CA GLU A 31 -22.96 1.14 -7.61
C GLU A 31 -22.66 0.81 -9.07
N MET A 32 -21.96 -0.30 -9.32
CA MET A 32 -21.63 -0.80 -10.65
C MET A 32 -22.39 -2.10 -10.99
N GLY A 33 -23.31 -2.56 -10.14
CA GLY A 33 -24.03 -3.82 -10.27
C GLY A 33 -23.21 -5.04 -9.80
N PHE A 34 -21.96 -5.13 -10.19
CA PHE A 34 -21.03 -6.18 -9.76
C PHE A 34 -20.01 -5.73 -8.70
N ALA A 35 -19.85 -4.44 -8.50
CA ALA A 35 -18.94 -3.85 -7.52
C ALA A 35 -19.55 -2.58 -6.90
N LYS A 36 -19.08 -2.25 -5.71
CA LYS A 36 -19.38 -0.99 -5.02
C LYS A 36 -18.05 -0.30 -4.72
N LEU A 37 -17.80 0.84 -5.38
CA LEU A 37 -16.60 1.62 -5.17
C LEU A 37 -16.80 2.61 -4.04
N ASP A 38 -15.97 2.55 -3.03
CA ASP A 38 -16.03 3.40 -1.83
C ASP A 38 -15.49 4.81 -2.12
N THR A 39 -16.36 5.71 -2.50
CA THR A 39 -16.00 7.10 -2.87
C THR A 39 -15.65 7.98 -1.67
N GLN A 40 -15.88 7.52 -0.44
CA GLN A 40 -15.60 8.28 0.79
C GLN A 40 -14.45 7.69 1.61
N ARG A 41 -13.75 6.68 1.09
CA ARG A 41 -12.68 6.00 1.83
C ARG A 41 -11.56 6.94 2.24
N GLU A 42 -11.13 7.82 1.35
CA GLU A 42 -10.06 8.79 1.65
C GLU A 42 -10.45 9.72 2.81
N GLN A 43 -11.70 10.17 2.88
CA GLN A 43 -12.17 11.03 3.97
C GLN A 43 -12.20 10.30 5.32
N ARG A 44 -12.49 8.98 5.33
CA ARG A 44 -12.58 8.18 6.55
C ARG A 44 -11.24 7.64 7.01
N SER A 45 -10.43 7.15 6.07
CA SER A 45 -9.18 6.43 6.37
C SER A 45 -7.92 7.21 6.03
N GLY A 46 -8.05 8.35 5.35
CA GLY A 46 -6.93 9.15 4.87
C GLY A 46 -6.25 8.60 3.61
N PHE A 47 -6.76 7.50 3.03
CA PHE A 47 -6.23 6.87 1.83
C PHE A 47 -7.36 6.49 0.86
N PRO A 48 -7.17 6.66 -0.46
CA PRO A 48 -8.15 6.30 -1.45
C PRO A 48 -8.42 4.79 -1.51
N GLU A 49 -9.45 4.40 -2.25
CA GLU A 49 -9.74 3.00 -2.58
C GLU A 49 -8.58 2.38 -3.35
N VAL A 50 -8.35 1.07 -3.11
CA VAL A 50 -7.29 0.28 -3.76
C VAL A 50 -7.87 -0.99 -4.34
N ILE A 51 -7.45 -1.34 -5.54
CA ILE A 51 -7.94 -2.50 -6.27
C ILE A 51 -7.05 -3.70 -5.98
N PHE A 52 -7.62 -4.76 -5.43
CA PHE A 52 -6.97 -6.07 -5.41
C PHE A 52 -7.26 -6.76 -6.75
N CYS A 53 -6.26 -6.80 -7.65
CA CYS A 53 -6.46 -7.26 -9.03
C CYS A 53 -6.55 -8.79 -9.15
N ALA A 54 -5.80 -9.52 -8.33
CA ALA A 54 -5.77 -10.99 -8.41
C ALA A 54 -7.17 -11.60 -8.22
N GLY A 55 -7.54 -12.51 -9.14
CA GLY A 55 -8.82 -13.20 -9.10
C GLY A 55 -10.04 -12.39 -9.54
N LYS A 56 -9.88 -11.11 -9.90
CA LYS A 56 -10.99 -10.36 -10.52
C LYS A 56 -11.17 -10.78 -11.99
N PRO A 57 -12.43 -10.94 -12.46
CA PRO A 57 -12.71 -11.02 -13.89
C PRO A 57 -12.18 -9.80 -14.64
N ASP A 58 -11.63 -10.03 -15.84
CA ASP A 58 -10.91 -9.02 -16.60
C ASP A 58 -11.81 -7.82 -17.00
N ASP A 59 -13.04 -8.08 -17.42
CA ASP A 59 -14.04 -7.06 -17.76
C ASP A 59 -14.43 -6.19 -16.55
N TYR A 60 -14.54 -6.80 -15.36
CA TYR A 60 -14.79 -6.08 -14.12
C TYR A 60 -13.60 -5.22 -13.73
N LEU A 61 -12.39 -5.75 -13.88
CA LEU A 61 -11.17 -5.02 -13.56
C LEU A 61 -11.03 -3.76 -14.42
N VAL A 62 -11.19 -3.91 -15.74
CA VAL A 62 -11.14 -2.78 -16.68
C VAL A 62 -12.20 -1.71 -16.34
N SER A 63 -13.43 -2.15 -16.10
CA SER A 63 -14.54 -1.23 -15.75
C SER A 63 -14.29 -0.48 -14.43
N ILE A 64 -13.69 -1.14 -13.44
CA ILE A 64 -13.30 -0.50 -12.16
C ILE A 64 -12.24 0.57 -12.39
N TYR A 65 -11.18 0.28 -13.16
CA TYR A 65 -10.15 1.27 -13.47
C TYR A 65 -10.71 2.48 -14.20
N GLN A 66 -11.51 2.26 -15.23
CA GLN A 66 -12.16 3.35 -15.97
C GLN A 66 -13.01 4.23 -15.04
N LYS A 67 -13.79 3.60 -14.16
CA LYS A 67 -14.66 4.32 -13.23
C LYS A 67 -13.88 5.12 -12.20
N MET A 68 -12.81 4.54 -11.60
CA MET A 68 -11.96 5.25 -10.64
C MET A 68 -11.24 6.44 -11.28
N VAL A 69 -10.67 6.25 -12.48
CA VAL A 69 -10.00 7.33 -13.20
C VAL A 69 -10.98 8.44 -13.60
N ALA A 70 -12.19 8.08 -14.01
CA ALA A 70 -13.23 9.07 -14.33
C ALA A 70 -13.68 9.88 -13.09
N ASN A 71 -13.71 9.26 -11.91
CA ASN A 71 -14.14 9.92 -10.67
C ASN A 71 -13.00 10.77 -10.04
N ASP A 72 -11.80 10.18 -9.93
CA ASP A 72 -10.73 10.70 -9.07
C ASP A 72 -9.47 11.09 -9.84
N GLY A 73 -9.43 10.81 -11.16
CA GLY A 73 -8.26 11.02 -12.01
C GLY A 73 -7.08 10.09 -11.69
N CYS A 74 -7.29 9.09 -10.84
CA CYS A 74 -6.25 8.16 -10.43
C CYS A 74 -6.84 6.80 -10.06
N ALA A 75 -5.99 5.77 -10.04
CA ALA A 75 -6.33 4.42 -9.57
C ALA A 75 -5.06 3.71 -9.10
N PHE A 76 -5.18 2.84 -8.10
CA PHE A 76 -4.07 2.02 -7.63
C PHE A 76 -4.53 0.58 -7.44
N GLY A 77 -3.85 -0.32 -8.11
CA GLY A 77 -4.12 -1.74 -8.01
C GLY A 77 -2.88 -2.54 -7.65
N THR A 78 -3.06 -3.56 -6.83
CA THR A 78 -2.01 -4.48 -6.40
C THR A 78 -2.23 -5.87 -7.00
N ARG A 79 -1.14 -6.63 -7.14
CA ARG A 79 -1.15 -8.03 -7.62
C ARG A 79 -1.81 -8.22 -8.99
N ALA A 80 -1.65 -7.25 -9.88
CA ALA A 80 -2.06 -7.40 -11.27
C ALA A 80 -1.17 -8.42 -12.00
N SER A 81 -1.76 -9.19 -12.92
CA SER A 81 -0.98 -9.95 -13.89
C SER A 81 -0.59 -9.07 -15.08
N GLN A 82 0.37 -9.54 -15.88
CA GLN A 82 0.77 -8.83 -17.10
C GLN A 82 -0.37 -8.76 -18.13
N GLU A 83 -1.19 -9.81 -18.21
CA GLU A 83 -2.36 -9.88 -19.06
C GLU A 83 -3.42 -8.86 -18.62
N GLN A 84 -3.72 -8.81 -17.32
CA GLN A 84 -4.63 -7.83 -16.74
C GLN A 84 -4.14 -6.40 -16.98
N ALA A 85 -2.84 -6.17 -16.82
CA ALA A 85 -2.24 -4.86 -17.08
C ALA A 85 -2.40 -4.44 -18.55
N ALA A 86 -2.17 -5.35 -19.51
CA ALA A 86 -2.35 -5.06 -20.93
C ALA A 86 -3.81 -4.70 -21.28
N LEU A 87 -4.79 -5.40 -20.70
CA LEU A 87 -6.20 -5.10 -20.89
C LEU A 87 -6.61 -3.74 -20.32
N VAL A 88 -6.14 -3.43 -19.10
CA VAL A 88 -6.41 -2.13 -18.49
C VAL A 88 -5.73 -1.01 -19.27
N GLN A 89 -4.47 -1.17 -19.69
CA GLN A 89 -3.75 -0.17 -20.49
C GLN A 89 -4.38 0.11 -21.85
N ALA A 90 -5.01 -0.90 -22.47
CA ALA A 90 -5.76 -0.71 -23.71
C ALA A 90 -6.99 0.20 -23.53
N ALA A 91 -7.61 0.19 -22.35
CA ALA A 91 -8.81 0.96 -22.03
C ALA A 91 -8.50 2.26 -21.24
N VAL A 92 -7.36 2.33 -20.58
CA VAL A 92 -6.86 3.44 -19.75
C VAL A 92 -5.36 3.61 -20.08
N PRO A 93 -5.02 4.34 -21.16
CA PRO A 93 -3.64 4.42 -21.66
C PRO A 93 -2.63 5.03 -20.66
N GLU A 94 -3.12 5.79 -19.68
CA GLU A 94 -2.29 6.39 -18.62
C GLU A 94 -1.86 5.40 -17.56
N ALA A 95 -2.40 4.18 -17.56
CA ALA A 95 -2.06 3.16 -16.57
C ALA A 95 -0.63 2.67 -16.77
N VAL A 96 0.14 2.68 -15.68
CA VAL A 96 1.53 2.21 -15.63
C VAL A 96 1.59 0.93 -14.82
N TYR A 97 2.20 -0.10 -15.39
CA TYR A 97 2.41 -1.40 -14.74
C TYR A 97 3.88 -1.63 -14.40
N ASP A 98 4.14 -2.03 -13.17
CA ASP A 98 5.45 -2.53 -12.77
C ASP A 98 5.41 -4.06 -12.56
N PRO A 99 6.16 -4.83 -13.38
CA PRO A 99 6.14 -6.28 -13.31
C PRO A 99 6.82 -6.85 -12.05
N VAL A 100 7.67 -6.07 -11.36
CA VAL A 100 8.35 -6.51 -10.13
C VAL A 100 7.40 -6.50 -8.95
N SER A 101 6.77 -5.38 -8.67
CA SER A 101 5.79 -5.22 -7.59
C SER A 101 4.39 -5.73 -7.97
N ARG A 102 4.11 -5.90 -9.27
CA ARG A 102 2.79 -6.19 -9.82
C ARG A 102 1.75 -5.11 -9.50
N ILE A 103 2.23 -3.90 -9.32
CA ILE A 103 1.37 -2.73 -9.16
C ILE A 103 0.97 -2.21 -10.55
N LEU A 104 -0.32 -1.92 -10.68
CA LEU A 104 -0.91 -1.25 -11.84
C LEU A 104 -1.57 0.03 -11.35
N LYS A 105 -1.07 1.20 -11.77
CA LYS A 105 -1.53 2.49 -11.23
C LYS A 105 -1.73 3.54 -12.31
N VAL A 106 -2.65 4.46 -12.03
CA VAL A 106 -2.78 5.76 -12.69
C VAL A 106 -2.52 6.81 -11.64
N GLU A 107 -1.50 7.63 -11.82
CA GLU A 107 -1.20 8.72 -10.91
C GLU A 107 -2.06 9.95 -11.27
N PRO A 108 -2.52 10.73 -10.27
CA PRO A 108 -3.25 11.95 -10.54
C PRO A 108 -2.41 12.95 -11.34
N ALA A 109 -3.04 13.79 -12.14
CA ALA A 109 -2.36 14.84 -12.89
C ALA A 109 -1.55 15.75 -11.95
N GLY A 110 -0.22 15.80 -12.15
CA GLY A 110 0.71 16.50 -11.26
C GLY A 110 1.32 15.64 -10.15
N GLY A 111 1.08 14.32 -10.18
CA GLY A 111 1.52 13.34 -9.19
C GLY A 111 0.73 13.47 -7.87
N TYR A 112 0.77 12.45 -7.02
CA TYR A 112 0.43 12.69 -5.62
C TYR A 112 1.38 13.77 -5.12
N LYS A 113 0.82 14.86 -4.61
CA LYS A 113 1.66 15.88 -3.99
C LYS A 113 2.48 15.18 -2.93
N ARG A 114 3.76 14.94 -3.23
CA ARG A 114 4.76 14.52 -2.25
C ARG A 114 4.93 15.70 -1.28
N THR A 115 3.94 15.89 -0.43
CA THR A 115 3.90 17.02 0.50
C THR A 115 4.79 16.75 1.71
N GLY A 116 5.57 15.65 1.70
CA GLY A 116 6.25 15.17 2.91
C GLY A 116 5.26 14.71 4.00
N ALA A 117 3.96 14.81 3.72
CA ALA A 117 2.90 14.44 4.65
C ALA A 117 2.86 12.94 4.97
N GLY A 118 3.54 12.10 4.17
CA GLY A 118 3.65 10.66 4.40
C GLY A 118 4.82 10.26 5.29
N GLY A 119 5.70 11.21 5.67
CA GLY A 119 6.94 10.91 6.39
C GLY A 119 7.96 10.14 5.54
N VAL A 120 8.96 9.58 6.19
CA VAL A 120 10.03 8.79 5.58
C VAL A 120 9.89 7.32 5.97
N VAL A 121 9.84 6.41 5.01
CA VAL A 121 9.73 4.97 5.23
C VAL A 121 10.95 4.24 4.68
N ALA A 122 11.66 3.49 5.52
CA ALA A 122 12.71 2.60 5.07
C ALA A 122 12.10 1.23 4.72
N VAL A 123 12.28 0.77 3.48
CA VAL A 123 11.86 -0.56 3.04
C VAL A 123 13.09 -1.45 2.85
N CYS A 124 13.17 -2.50 3.67
CA CYS A 124 14.30 -3.42 3.75
C CYS A 124 13.91 -4.80 3.23
N SER A 125 14.71 -5.42 2.37
CA SER A 125 14.54 -6.84 2.00
C SER A 125 15.70 -7.69 2.49
N ALA A 126 15.42 -8.92 2.94
CA ALA A 126 16.44 -9.87 3.36
C ALA A 126 17.23 -10.38 2.16
N GLY A 127 16.55 -10.86 1.15
CA GLY A 127 17.19 -11.34 -0.07
C GLY A 127 16.62 -10.72 -1.33
N THR A 128 17.26 -10.98 -2.47
CA THR A 128 16.79 -10.51 -3.78
C THR A 128 15.46 -11.15 -4.19
N ALA A 129 15.15 -12.34 -3.70
CA ALA A 129 13.88 -13.02 -3.95
C ALA A 129 12.69 -12.34 -3.23
N ASP A 130 12.96 -11.54 -2.20
CA ASP A 130 11.93 -10.79 -1.45
C ASP A 130 11.59 -9.43 -2.09
N ILE A 131 12.34 -9.02 -3.14
CA ILE A 131 12.23 -7.68 -3.74
C ILE A 131 10.83 -7.41 -4.27
N SER A 132 10.12 -8.39 -4.81
CA SER A 132 8.77 -8.17 -5.34
C SER A 132 7.79 -7.67 -4.27
N VAL A 133 7.85 -8.25 -3.08
CA VAL A 133 7.02 -7.84 -1.93
C VAL A 133 7.53 -6.53 -1.33
N ALA A 134 8.85 -6.32 -1.30
CA ALA A 134 9.46 -5.07 -0.86
C ALA A 134 9.08 -3.90 -1.78
N GLU A 135 9.10 -4.10 -3.11
CA GLU A 135 8.65 -3.08 -4.08
C GLU A 135 7.13 -2.82 -4.00
N GLU A 136 6.31 -3.84 -3.73
CA GLU A 136 4.89 -3.61 -3.45
C GLU A 136 4.72 -2.66 -2.25
N ALA A 137 5.48 -2.87 -1.17
CA ALA A 137 5.44 -1.98 -0.01
C ALA A 137 5.98 -0.57 -0.32
N ALA A 138 7.11 -0.48 -1.01
CA ALA A 138 7.76 0.77 -1.37
C ALA A 138 6.86 1.65 -2.25
N GLN A 139 6.34 1.09 -3.33
CA GLN A 139 5.48 1.82 -4.26
C GLN A 139 4.11 2.16 -3.65
N THR A 140 3.61 1.33 -2.73
CA THR A 140 2.41 1.67 -1.95
C THR A 140 2.67 2.89 -1.06
N ALA A 141 3.78 2.92 -0.34
CA ALA A 141 4.14 4.05 0.50
C ALA A 141 4.36 5.34 -0.31
N GLU A 142 5.05 5.24 -1.45
CA GLU A 142 5.25 6.36 -2.38
C GLU A 142 3.93 6.89 -2.95
N TYR A 143 3.04 5.99 -3.38
CA TYR A 143 1.73 6.37 -3.91
C TYR A 143 0.90 7.12 -2.85
N PHE A 144 1.04 6.78 -1.58
CA PHE A 144 0.38 7.46 -0.48
C PHE A 144 1.14 8.66 0.08
N GLY A 145 2.23 9.08 -0.57
CA GLY A 145 2.93 10.35 -0.31
C GLY A 145 4.09 10.26 0.67
N ALA A 146 4.58 9.06 1.03
CA ALA A 146 5.81 8.91 1.80
C ALA A 146 7.05 9.08 0.92
N GLU A 147 8.14 9.55 1.52
CA GLU A 147 9.48 9.38 0.98
C GLU A 147 9.98 7.99 1.32
N VAL A 148 10.52 7.25 0.34
CA VAL A 148 10.93 5.86 0.55
C VAL A 148 12.43 5.68 0.38
N ILE A 149 13.06 5.10 1.40
CA ILE A 149 14.45 4.65 1.39
C ILE A 149 14.48 3.15 1.14
N ARG A 150 14.95 2.71 -0.02
CA ARG A 150 15.10 1.28 -0.37
C ARG A 150 16.43 0.74 0.09
N VAL A 151 16.42 -0.30 0.93
CA VAL A 151 17.61 -0.97 1.47
C VAL A 151 17.47 -2.47 1.24
N TYR A 152 17.88 -2.94 0.07
CA TYR A 152 17.67 -4.31 -0.35
C TYR A 152 18.87 -5.20 -0.15
N ASP A 153 18.63 -6.52 -0.08
CA ASP A 153 19.62 -7.59 0.07
C ASP A 153 20.51 -7.44 1.31
N ILE A 154 19.89 -7.17 2.46
CA ILE A 154 20.57 -7.04 3.75
C ILE A 154 20.26 -8.19 4.72
N GLY A 155 20.07 -9.40 4.18
CA GLY A 155 19.79 -10.60 4.96
C GLY A 155 20.85 -10.90 6.04
N VAL A 156 20.38 -11.51 7.13
CA VAL A 156 21.19 -11.76 8.34
C VAL A 156 22.34 -12.75 8.12
N SER A 157 22.28 -13.58 7.08
CA SER A 157 23.40 -14.44 6.68
C SER A 157 24.68 -13.66 6.30
N GLY A 158 24.50 -12.39 5.91
CA GLY A 158 25.59 -11.44 5.70
C GLY A 158 25.39 -10.20 6.56
N ILE A 159 25.40 -10.37 7.88
CA ILE A 159 25.04 -9.34 8.87
C ILE A 159 25.77 -8.00 8.69
N HIS A 160 27.00 -8.02 8.15
CA HIS A 160 27.79 -6.83 7.84
C HIS A 160 27.10 -5.92 6.82
N ARG A 161 26.31 -6.47 5.88
CA ARG A 161 25.52 -5.70 4.91
C ARG A 161 24.45 -4.88 5.62
N LEU A 162 23.72 -5.49 6.54
CA LEU A 162 22.74 -4.83 7.38
C LEU A 162 23.40 -3.74 8.24
N LEU A 163 24.48 -4.09 8.96
CA LEU A 163 25.16 -3.16 9.87
C LEU A 163 25.69 -1.91 9.15
N SER A 164 26.14 -2.05 7.90
CA SER A 164 26.59 -0.90 7.09
C SER A 164 25.46 0.07 6.69
N LYS A 165 24.18 -0.31 6.85
CA LYS A 165 23.00 0.49 6.46
C LYS A 165 22.16 0.96 7.66
N VAL A 166 22.53 0.60 8.88
CA VAL A 166 21.72 0.89 10.08
C VAL A 166 21.43 2.39 10.24
N ASP A 167 22.38 3.26 9.98
CA ASP A 167 22.21 4.69 10.20
C ASP A 167 21.18 5.31 9.21
N ILE A 168 21.20 4.88 7.95
CA ILE A 168 20.21 5.34 6.99
C ILE A 168 18.81 4.77 7.31
N ILE A 169 18.72 3.53 7.80
CA ILE A 169 17.45 2.93 8.22
C ILE A 169 16.89 3.69 9.44
N ARG A 170 17.73 4.07 10.40
CA ARG A 170 17.34 4.85 11.58
C ARG A 170 16.81 6.25 11.27
N SER A 171 17.16 6.82 10.13
CA SER A 171 16.69 8.15 9.74
C SER A 171 15.21 8.17 9.28
N ALA A 172 14.61 7.01 9.05
CA ALA A 172 13.19 6.91 8.69
C ALA A 172 12.26 7.08 9.91
N ASP A 173 10.97 7.29 9.66
CA ASP A 173 9.92 7.32 10.69
C ASP A 173 9.41 5.92 11.00
N ALA A 174 9.37 5.04 10.00
CA ALA A 174 8.98 3.64 10.10
C ALA A 174 9.85 2.75 9.20
N VAL A 175 9.98 1.48 9.58
CA VAL A 175 10.75 0.48 8.83
C VAL A 175 9.83 -0.65 8.39
N VAL A 176 9.83 -0.97 7.11
CA VAL A 176 9.23 -2.20 6.57
C VAL A 176 10.36 -3.22 6.38
N ALA A 177 10.24 -4.38 7.01
CA ALA A 177 11.25 -5.44 6.96
C ALA A 177 10.67 -6.71 6.32
N VAL A 178 11.09 -6.99 5.10
CA VAL A 178 10.55 -8.08 4.25
C VAL A 178 11.52 -9.24 4.23
N ALA A 179 11.06 -10.43 4.64
CA ALA A 179 11.91 -11.62 4.71
C ALA A 179 11.12 -12.91 4.53
N GLY A 180 11.63 -13.80 3.68
CA GLY A 180 11.22 -15.19 3.60
C GLY A 180 12.07 -16.11 4.47
N MET A 181 12.21 -17.37 4.07
CA MET A 181 12.99 -18.40 4.77
C MET A 181 12.57 -18.54 6.25
N GLU A 182 13.48 -18.22 7.19
CA GLU A 182 13.23 -18.24 8.63
C GLU A 182 12.73 -16.89 9.19
N GLY A 183 12.69 -15.83 8.38
CA GLY A 183 12.13 -14.55 8.79
C GLY A 183 12.90 -13.77 9.86
N ALA A 184 14.22 -13.90 9.94
CA ALA A 184 15.03 -13.35 11.04
C ALA A 184 15.30 -11.85 10.94
N LEU A 185 15.27 -11.26 9.73
CA LEU A 185 15.63 -9.85 9.51
C LEU A 185 14.85 -8.86 10.40
N PRO A 186 13.51 -8.93 10.55
CA PRO A 186 12.77 -8.00 11.39
C PRO A 186 13.20 -8.04 12.87
N THR A 187 13.49 -9.22 13.41
CA THR A 187 13.96 -9.37 14.80
C THR A 187 15.29 -8.66 15.01
N VAL A 188 16.24 -8.80 14.08
CA VAL A 188 17.54 -8.13 14.16
C VAL A 188 17.38 -6.62 14.01
N LEU A 189 16.58 -6.16 13.06
CA LEU A 189 16.27 -4.73 12.90
C LEU A 189 15.61 -4.15 14.15
N GLY A 190 14.61 -4.82 14.73
CA GLY A 190 13.96 -4.38 15.95
C GLY A 190 14.90 -4.22 17.16
N GLY A 191 16.02 -4.97 17.18
CA GLY A 191 17.09 -4.79 18.17
C GLY A 191 18.09 -3.66 17.84
N LEU A 192 18.09 -3.16 16.61
CA LEU A 192 19.06 -2.16 16.15
C LEU A 192 18.47 -0.76 15.98
N VAL A 193 17.15 -0.64 15.77
CA VAL A 193 16.48 0.64 15.49
C VAL A 193 15.46 0.97 16.57
N ARG A 194 15.16 2.25 16.74
CA ARG A 194 14.10 2.74 17.63
C ARG A 194 12.74 2.92 16.91
N ASN A 195 12.78 2.84 15.60
CA ASN A 195 11.63 3.05 14.72
C ASN A 195 10.66 1.87 14.84
N PRO A 196 9.34 2.08 14.71
CA PRO A 196 8.41 0.98 14.53
C PRO A 196 8.79 0.12 13.32
N VAL A 197 8.79 -1.21 13.49
CA VAL A 197 9.14 -2.17 12.44
C VAL A 197 7.89 -2.92 12.01
N ILE A 198 7.53 -2.82 10.75
CA ILE A 198 6.47 -3.60 10.13
C ILE A 198 7.11 -4.80 9.43
N ALA A 199 6.94 -5.98 10.00
CA ALA A 199 7.51 -7.22 9.51
C ALA A 199 6.58 -7.86 8.47
N VAL A 200 7.13 -8.18 7.31
CA VAL A 200 6.42 -8.83 6.20
C VAL A 200 7.04 -10.19 5.94
N PRO A 201 6.40 -11.27 6.39
CA PRO A 201 6.82 -12.61 5.98
C PRO A 201 6.54 -12.80 4.50
N THR A 202 7.44 -13.46 3.76
CA THR A 202 7.20 -13.81 2.37
C THR A 202 7.06 -15.31 2.18
N SER A 203 6.37 -15.72 1.12
CA SER A 203 6.26 -17.13 0.71
C SER A 203 7.57 -17.70 0.15
N VAL A 204 8.59 -16.85 0.01
CA VAL A 204 9.92 -17.23 -0.49
C VAL A 204 10.60 -18.22 0.46
N GLY A 205 10.99 -19.37 -0.06
CA GLY A 205 11.65 -20.40 0.70
C GLY A 205 11.44 -21.79 0.12
N TYR A 206 11.98 -22.79 0.82
CA TYR A 206 11.88 -24.21 0.45
C TYR A 206 11.76 -25.09 1.70
N GLY A 207 11.48 -26.38 1.51
CA GLY A 207 11.43 -27.35 2.62
C GLY A 207 10.39 -26.99 3.67
N ALA A 208 10.80 -26.81 4.91
CA ALA A 208 9.93 -26.51 6.05
C ALA A 208 9.42 -25.05 6.11
N ASN A 209 9.59 -24.28 5.06
CA ASN A 209 9.06 -22.91 4.97
C ASN A 209 7.52 -22.86 4.93
N PHE A 210 6.86 -23.90 4.37
CA PHE A 210 5.39 -23.99 4.24
C PHE A 210 4.78 -22.70 3.66
N HIS A 211 5.32 -22.23 2.52
CA HIS A 211 4.85 -21.01 1.83
C HIS A 211 4.81 -19.76 2.72
N GLY A 212 5.84 -19.56 3.54
CA GLY A 212 6.00 -18.39 4.39
C GLY A 212 5.49 -18.55 5.83
N LEU A 213 4.88 -19.70 6.17
CA LEU A 213 4.39 -19.94 7.54
C LEU A 213 5.55 -19.93 8.56
N SER A 214 6.71 -20.48 8.21
CA SER A 214 7.90 -20.45 9.06
C SER A 214 8.33 -19.02 9.38
N ALA A 215 8.41 -18.15 8.36
CA ALA A 215 8.73 -16.74 8.54
C ALA A 215 7.69 -16.02 9.40
N LEU A 216 6.39 -16.24 9.14
CA LEU A 216 5.28 -15.66 9.91
C LEU A 216 5.38 -16.03 11.39
N ILE A 217 5.53 -17.33 11.71
CA ILE A 217 5.61 -17.80 13.09
C ILE A 217 6.85 -17.22 13.79
N THR A 218 7.99 -17.17 13.12
CA THR A 218 9.21 -16.55 13.67
C THR A 218 9.00 -15.08 14.01
N MET A 219 8.40 -14.31 13.09
CA MET A 219 8.15 -12.89 13.30
C MET A 219 7.17 -12.62 14.43
N ILE A 220 6.06 -13.39 14.53
CA ILE A 220 5.07 -13.26 15.61
C ILE A 220 5.67 -13.62 16.99
N ASN A 221 6.59 -14.59 17.03
CA ASN A 221 7.26 -15.00 18.27
C ASN A 221 8.56 -14.21 18.56
N SER A 222 8.82 -13.13 17.83
CA SER A 222 10.00 -12.31 18.06
C SER A 222 10.01 -11.71 19.47
N CYS A 223 11.17 -11.79 20.13
CA CYS A 223 11.39 -11.12 21.42
C CYS A 223 11.78 -9.64 21.29
N ALA A 224 12.04 -9.15 20.08
CA ALA A 224 12.32 -7.74 19.86
C ALA A 224 11.04 -6.91 19.95
N ASN A 225 11.09 -5.83 20.74
CA ASN A 225 9.95 -4.94 20.91
C ASN A 225 9.78 -4.00 19.71
N GLY A 226 8.55 -3.51 19.48
CA GLY A 226 8.26 -2.55 18.42
C GLY A 226 8.06 -3.17 17.04
N ILE A 227 7.88 -4.48 16.95
CA ILE A 227 7.57 -5.21 15.71
C ILE A 227 6.05 -5.46 15.63
N SER A 228 5.48 -5.12 14.48
CA SER A 228 4.11 -5.49 14.09
C SER A 228 4.17 -6.34 12.83
N VAL A 229 3.46 -7.47 12.81
CA VAL A 229 3.53 -8.42 11.70
C VAL A 229 2.29 -8.32 10.83
N VAL A 230 2.46 -8.23 9.52
CA VAL A 230 1.37 -8.31 8.55
C VAL A 230 1.25 -9.73 7.97
N ASN A 231 0.25 -9.97 7.13
CA ASN A 231 0.07 -11.28 6.51
C ASN A 231 1.22 -11.61 5.52
N ILE A 232 1.36 -12.89 5.18
CA ILE A 232 2.35 -13.37 4.19
C ILE A 232 2.15 -12.65 2.85
N ASP A 233 3.25 -12.20 2.25
CA ASP A 233 3.31 -11.46 0.98
C ASP A 233 2.48 -10.17 0.97
N ASN A 234 2.17 -9.56 2.11
CA ASN A 234 1.35 -8.36 2.18
C ASN A 234 2.20 -7.08 2.21
N GLY A 235 2.94 -6.83 1.13
CA GLY A 235 3.71 -5.59 0.96
C GLY A 235 2.82 -4.35 0.98
N TYR A 236 1.66 -4.41 0.32
CA TYR A 236 0.67 -3.33 0.34
C TYR A 236 0.28 -2.92 1.78
N GLY A 237 -0.12 -3.89 2.61
CA GLY A 237 -0.53 -3.59 3.99
C GLY A 237 0.61 -2.99 4.83
N ALA A 238 1.84 -3.44 4.61
CA ALA A 238 3.01 -2.89 5.29
C ALA A 238 3.31 -1.45 4.86
N GLY A 239 3.30 -1.17 3.56
CA GLY A 239 3.49 0.18 3.02
C GLY A 239 2.41 1.14 3.50
N TYR A 240 1.16 0.68 3.56
CA TYR A 240 0.03 1.44 4.12
C TYR A 240 0.26 1.83 5.58
N ILE A 241 0.55 0.84 6.46
CA ILE A 241 0.78 1.07 7.89
C ILE A 241 1.99 1.98 8.11
N ALA A 242 3.10 1.72 7.40
CA ALA A 242 4.30 2.54 7.51
C ALA A 242 4.03 4.01 7.15
N THR A 243 3.24 4.25 6.09
CA THR A 243 2.84 5.61 5.70
C THR A 243 1.92 6.26 6.74
N GLN A 244 1.01 5.50 7.38
CA GLN A 244 0.21 6.03 8.49
C GLN A 244 1.10 6.51 9.64
N ILE A 245 2.11 5.72 10.02
CA ILE A 245 3.08 6.08 11.07
C ILE A 245 3.85 7.34 10.67
N GLY A 246 4.35 7.40 9.43
CA GLY A 246 5.06 8.56 8.91
C GLY A 246 4.20 9.84 8.94
N ARG A 247 2.91 9.75 8.57
CA ARG A 247 1.97 10.88 8.67
C ARG A 247 1.77 11.36 10.11
N LEU A 248 1.65 10.44 11.05
CA LEU A 248 1.53 10.78 12.48
C LEU A 248 2.81 11.46 12.99
N ALA A 249 3.99 10.95 12.60
CA ALA A 249 5.27 11.56 12.96
C ALA A 249 5.41 12.98 12.38
N ALA A 250 5.07 13.18 11.11
CA ALA A 250 5.16 14.48 10.43
C ALA A 250 4.17 15.52 11.00
N THR A 251 3.03 15.09 11.52
CA THR A 251 2.03 16.01 12.12
C THR A 251 2.28 16.31 13.60
N GLY A 252 3.26 15.68 14.22
CA GLY A 252 3.59 15.88 15.64
C GLY A 252 2.49 15.39 16.62
N ARG A 253 1.64 14.47 16.18
CA ARG A 253 0.56 13.88 16.97
C ARG A 253 0.95 12.51 17.51
#